data_ab0386f0deebfaf880c4fd46c03d4d2e
#
_entry.id   ab0386f0deebfaf880c4fd46c03d4d2e
#
_cell.length_a   1.000
_cell.length_b   1.000
_cell.length_c   1.000
_cell.angle_alpha   90.00
_cell.angle_beta   90.00
_cell.angle_gamma   90.00
#
_symmetry.space_group_name_H-M   'P 1'
#
loop_
_entity.id
_entity.type
_entity.pdbx_description
1 polymer ?
#
loop_
_entity_poly.entity_id
_entity_poly.type
_entity_poly.pdbx_seq_one_letter_code
_entity_poly.pdbx_strand_id
1 'polypeptide(L)'
;MPLLCTRSIFTRRPSLRAATLLLILQLPSAAVFAAAPKIHTVTLGPFHRVPYTQPDATPDTKSDETSTLKIRPLFVDDRQKEWTTGEIHDVTDRTFAVRRALRINDSLPTDAVPRWVWQPGPWLSVDRVTGHITALHLPDFDAAVSDVVWFRDYAAYCGISTTAKGGLFAIVAQLGARRAVVQKQIGKWPQTDHFIPVCQPAQWQRLPMRVTLKLTGGDSTTYDVVGAASIVEENDNSEEN
;
A
#
# COMPACT_ATOMS: atom_id res chain seq x y z
N MET A 1 -65.60 -41.42 -2.44
CA MET A 1 -66.62 -41.66 -1.42
C MET A 1 -66.19 -41.08 -0.10
N PRO A 2 -67.05 -40.50 0.69
CA PRO A 2 -67.89 -39.32 0.44
C PRO A 2 -67.48 -38.16 1.36
N LEU A 3 -67.62 -36.93 0.95
CA LEU A 3 -68.69 -35.95 1.35
C LEU A 3 -68.97 -35.91 2.86
N LEU A 4 -68.74 -34.78 3.48
CA LEU A 4 -69.75 -34.14 4.30
C LEU A 4 -69.48 -32.66 4.53
N CYS A 5 -70.33 -31.92 4.03
CA CYS A 5 -70.69 -30.53 4.16
C CYS A 5 -71.26 -30.28 5.56
N THR A 6 -70.91 -29.19 6.23
CA THR A 6 -71.81 -28.61 7.22
C THR A 6 -71.65 -27.08 7.25
N ARG A 7 -72.84 -26.51 7.12
CA ARG A 7 -73.25 -25.13 7.06
C ARG A 7 -73.21 -24.42 8.42
N SER A 8 -73.12 -23.10 8.30
CA SER A 8 -73.92 -22.12 9.07
C SER A 8 -73.35 -21.72 10.44
N ILE A 9 -73.22 -20.48 10.80
CA ILE A 9 -74.32 -19.57 11.17
C ILE A 9 -73.79 -18.11 11.24
N PHE A 10 -74.56 -17.23 10.62
CA PHE A 10 -74.53 -15.78 10.75
C PHE A 10 -74.83 -15.34 12.18
N THR A 11 -74.00 -14.48 12.77
CA THR A 11 -74.49 -13.57 13.81
C THR A 11 -73.90 -12.15 13.60
N ARG A 12 -74.73 -11.29 13.13
CA ARG A 12 -74.51 -9.82 13.19
C ARG A 12 -74.50 -9.38 14.65
N ARG A 13 -73.54 -8.56 15.01
CA ARG A 13 -73.59 -7.65 16.16
C ARG A 13 -72.94 -6.29 15.85
N PRO A 14 -73.34 -5.24 16.55
CA PRO A 14 -73.49 -3.91 15.98
C PRO A 14 -72.28 -3.03 16.22
N SER A 15 -72.21 -2.00 15.41
CA SER A 15 -71.38 -0.82 15.46
C SER A 15 -71.05 -0.27 16.84
N LEU A 16 -69.74 -0.28 17.22
CA LEU A 16 -69.22 0.65 18.21
C LEU A 16 -68.29 1.58 17.47
N ARG A 17 -68.71 2.84 17.35
CA ARG A 17 -67.82 3.93 16.86
C ARG A 17 -66.76 4.18 17.89
N ALA A 18 -65.61 3.65 17.68
CA ALA A 18 -64.39 4.02 18.43
C ALA A 18 -63.71 5.18 17.68
N ALA A 19 -63.82 6.37 18.25
CA ALA A 19 -63.05 7.53 17.82
C ALA A 19 -61.57 7.29 18.15
N THR A 20 -60.80 6.94 17.14
CA THR A 20 -59.35 6.80 17.29
C THR A 20 -58.73 8.20 17.31
N LEU A 21 -58.36 8.65 18.49
CA LEU A 21 -57.60 9.87 18.71
C LEU A 21 -56.20 9.62 18.13
N LEU A 22 -55.88 10.21 16.98
CA LEU A 22 -54.59 10.14 16.34
C LEU A 22 -53.63 11.08 17.10
N LEU A 23 -52.93 10.54 18.10
CA LEU A 23 -51.89 11.24 18.82
C LEU A 23 -50.64 11.28 17.91
N ILE A 24 -50.47 12.36 17.16
CA ILE A 24 -49.26 12.59 16.33
C ILE A 24 -48.12 12.88 17.30
N LEU A 25 -47.33 11.86 17.58
CA LEU A 25 -46.08 11.95 18.33
C LEU A 25 -45.06 12.68 17.44
N GLN A 26 -44.92 13.99 17.61
CA GLN A 26 -43.88 14.78 16.97
C GLN A 26 -42.55 14.41 17.65
N LEU A 27 -41.82 13.47 17.07
CA LEU A 27 -40.41 13.20 17.41
C LEU A 27 -39.58 14.43 16.98
N PRO A 28 -38.84 15.08 17.89
CA PRO A 28 -37.92 16.13 17.49
C PRO A 28 -36.87 15.50 16.60
N SER A 29 -36.82 15.93 15.33
CA SER A 29 -35.74 15.61 14.44
C SER A 29 -34.46 16.22 15.02
N ALA A 30 -33.72 15.43 15.78
CA ALA A 30 -32.33 15.80 16.16
C ALA A 30 -31.53 15.91 14.88
N ALA A 31 -31.29 17.14 14.42
CA ALA A 31 -30.35 17.40 13.36
C ALA A 31 -28.98 16.91 13.83
N VAL A 32 -28.55 15.76 13.33
CA VAL A 32 -27.20 15.27 13.52
C VAL A 32 -26.30 16.22 12.71
N PHE A 33 -25.75 17.23 13.39
CA PHE A 33 -24.68 18.02 12.82
C PHE A 33 -23.49 17.08 12.65
N ALA A 34 -23.29 16.56 11.44
CA ALA A 34 -22.05 15.89 11.08
C ALA A 34 -20.92 16.91 11.28
N ALA A 35 -20.06 16.69 12.26
CA ALA A 35 -18.88 17.52 12.46
C ALA A 35 -18.07 17.50 11.16
N ALA A 36 -17.68 18.69 10.69
CA ALA A 36 -16.82 18.79 9.50
C ALA A 36 -15.57 17.92 9.68
N PRO A 37 -15.15 17.16 8.67
CA PRO A 37 -13.99 16.31 8.78
C PRO A 37 -12.77 17.17 9.16
N LYS A 38 -12.08 16.77 10.21
CA LYS A 38 -10.85 17.43 10.64
C LYS A 38 -9.79 17.20 9.56
N ILE A 39 -9.28 18.29 8.98
CA ILE A 39 -8.15 18.25 8.05
C ILE A 39 -6.87 18.16 8.90
N HIS A 40 -6.06 17.16 8.64
CA HIS A 40 -4.79 16.96 9.30
C HIS A 40 -3.65 17.60 8.50
N THR A 41 -2.62 18.08 9.19
CA THR A 41 -1.42 18.61 8.56
C THR A 41 -0.36 17.52 8.49
N VAL A 42 0.05 17.14 7.28
CA VAL A 42 1.11 16.14 7.04
C VAL A 42 2.35 16.86 6.55
N THR A 43 3.47 16.71 7.28
CA THR A 43 4.74 17.35 6.94
C THR A 43 5.91 16.39 7.09
N LEU A 44 6.99 16.65 6.37
CA LEU A 44 8.25 15.95 6.52
C LEU A 44 9.29 16.89 7.13
N GLY A 45 9.94 16.46 8.20
CA GLY A 45 11.00 17.22 8.86
C GLY A 45 12.32 17.27 8.09
N PRO A 46 13.37 17.82 8.68
CA PRO A 46 14.69 17.88 8.06
C PRO A 46 15.31 16.49 7.88
N PHE A 47 16.27 16.40 6.95
CA PHE A 47 17.06 15.18 6.76
C PHE A 47 18.11 15.02 7.86
N HIS A 48 18.25 13.79 8.33
CA HIS A 48 19.32 13.33 9.20
C HIS A 48 20.14 12.26 8.48
N ARG A 49 21.45 12.25 8.69
CA ARG A 49 22.32 11.17 8.25
C ARG A 49 22.55 10.24 9.42
N VAL A 50 22.31 8.97 9.21
CA VAL A 50 22.45 7.92 10.24
C VAL A 50 23.35 6.80 9.72
N PRO A 51 24.08 6.11 10.60
CA PRO A 51 24.86 4.94 10.20
C PRO A 51 23.95 3.88 9.61
N TYR A 52 24.35 3.34 8.48
CA TYR A 52 23.66 2.28 7.78
C TYR A 52 24.62 1.11 7.58
N THR A 53 24.23 -0.08 7.99
CA THR A 53 24.95 -1.30 7.70
C THR A 53 24.33 -1.92 6.46
N GLN A 54 25.12 -2.03 5.38
CA GLN A 54 24.68 -2.76 4.20
C GLN A 54 24.57 -4.25 4.56
N PRO A 55 23.58 -4.97 4.01
CA PRO A 55 23.42 -6.41 4.25
C PRO A 55 24.67 -7.25 3.93
N ASP A 56 25.53 -6.74 3.03
CA ASP A 56 26.71 -7.44 2.50
C ASP A 56 28.02 -7.06 3.17
N ALA A 57 27.99 -6.25 4.23
CA ALA A 57 29.22 -5.92 4.93
C ALA A 57 29.81 -7.18 5.60
N THR A 58 30.77 -7.81 4.94
CA THR A 58 31.53 -8.90 5.57
C THR A 58 32.29 -8.35 6.77
N PRO A 59 32.40 -9.11 7.90
CA PRO A 59 33.02 -8.65 9.12
C PRO A 59 34.51 -8.23 8.98
N ASP A 60 35.15 -8.70 7.92
CA ASP A 60 36.60 -8.48 7.67
C ASP A 60 36.90 -7.25 6.81
N THR A 61 35.92 -6.62 6.23
CA THR A 61 36.16 -5.37 5.52
C THR A 61 36.26 -4.25 6.54
N LYS A 62 37.47 -3.81 6.83
CA LYS A 62 37.75 -2.51 7.49
C LYS A 62 37.24 -1.40 6.57
N SER A 63 35.93 -1.32 6.38
CA SER A 63 35.31 -0.21 5.69
C SER A 63 35.16 0.93 6.67
N ASP A 64 36.16 1.80 6.72
CA ASP A 64 36.04 3.16 7.29
C ASP A 64 34.99 3.99 6.58
N GLU A 65 34.39 3.48 5.53
CA GLU A 65 33.21 4.06 4.86
C GLU A 65 31.95 3.53 5.49
N THR A 66 31.60 4.11 6.63
CA THR A 66 30.26 3.94 7.19
C THR A 66 29.25 4.46 6.18
N SER A 67 28.61 3.57 5.47
CA SER A 67 27.49 3.94 4.59
C SER A 67 26.47 4.73 5.40
N THR A 68 26.00 5.85 4.88
CA THR A 68 25.04 6.68 5.58
C THR A 68 23.70 6.63 4.90
N LEU A 69 22.66 6.32 5.67
CA LEU A 69 21.28 6.44 5.23
C LEU A 69 20.77 7.85 5.56
N LYS A 70 20.12 8.49 4.58
CA LYS A 70 19.38 9.73 4.82
C LYS A 70 17.98 9.37 5.28
N ILE A 71 17.59 9.88 6.43
CA ILE A 71 16.24 9.69 6.97
C ILE A 71 15.66 11.03 7.35
N ARG A 72 14.31 11.10 7.39
CA ARG A 72 13.58 12.27 7.86
C ARG A 72 12.29 11.85 8.56
N PRO A 73 11.87 12.58 9.61
CA PRO A 73 10.63 12.26 10.30
C PRO A 73 9.41 12.68 9.47
N LEU A 74 8.37 11.89 9.54
CA LEU A 74 7.02 12.18 9.05
C LEU A 74 6.15 12.60 10.22
N PHE A 75 5.57 13.79 10.14
CA PHE A 75 4.70 14.35 11.15
C PHE A 75 3.25 14.40 10.66
N VAL A 76 2.34 14.18 11.59
CA VAL A 76 0.91 14.44 11.44
C VAL A 76 0.47 15.28 12.62
N ASP A 77 -0.06 16.48 12.38
CA ASP A 77 -0.41 17.47 13.42
C ASP A 77 0.77 17.72 14.38
N ASP A 78 1.95 17.99 13.84
CA ASP A 78 3.20 18.22 14.56
C ASP A 78 3.68 17.06 15.46
N ARG A 79 3.02 15.91 15.38
CA ARG A 79 3.44 14.69 16.06
C ARG A 79 4.19 13.77 15.12
N GLN A 80 5.41 13.43 15.48
CA GLN A 80 6.17 12.43 14.74
C GLN A 80 5.45 11.08 14.77
N LYS A 81 5.20 10.52 13.59
CA LYS A 81 4.55 9.22 13.40
C LYS A 81 5.53 8.16 12.95
N GLU A 82 6.38 8.50 11.98
CA GLU A 82 7.27 7.54 11.35
C GLU A 82 8.62 8.19 11.04
N TRP A 83 9.63 7.35 10.86
CA TRP A 83 10.86 7.70 10.18
C TRP A 83 10.81 7.18 8.76
N THR A 84 11.26 7.97 7.80
CA THR A 84 11.22 7.65 6.37
C THR A 84 12.55 7.94 5.71
N THR A 85 12.83 7.32 4.56
CA THR A 85 13.98 7.71 3.73
C THR A 85 13.75 9.06 3.05
N GLY A 86 12.54 9.57 3.08
CA GLY A 86 12.17 10.89 2.58
C GLY A 86 11.99 10.98 1.07
N GLU A 87 12.17 9.90 0.34
CA GLU A 87 11.78 9.79 -1.06
C GLU A 87 10.27 9.66 -1.15
N ILE A 88 9.63 10.67 -1.74
CA ILE A 88 8.18 10.72 -1.92
C ILE A 88 7.87 10.43 -3.36
N HIS A 89 6.85 9.60 -3.56
CA HIS A 89 6.18 9.45 -4.83
C HIS A 89 4.71 9.88 -4.69
N ASP A 90 4.33 10.96 -5.38
CA ASP A 90 2.96 11.44 -5.42
C ASP A 90 2.12 10.52 -6.29
N VAL A 91 1.14 9.85 -5.66
CA VAL A 91 0.21 8.95 -6.35
C VAL A 91 -0.97 9.75 -6.88
N THR A 92 -1.50 10.65 -6.02
CA THR A 92 -2.51 11.64 -6.32
C THR A 92 -2.16 12.94 -5.59
N ASP A 93 -2.89 14.00 -5.80
CA ASP A 93 -2.77 15.25 -5.02
C ASP A 93 -3.02 15.01 -3.52
N ARG A 94 -3.83 14.01 -3.18
CA ARG A 94 -4.19 13.64 -1.81
C ARG A 94 -3.25 12.59 -1.19
N THR A 95 -2.71 11.67 -1.98
CA THR A 95 -2.01 10.49 -1.46
C THR A 95 -0.61 10.38 -2.03
N PHE A 96 0.38 10.09 -1.18
CA PHE A 96 1.73 9.78 -1.61
C PHE A 96 2.25 8.50 -0.97
N ALA A 97 3.20 7.87 -1.66
CA ALA A 97 3.99 6.77 -1.14
C ALA A 97 5.33 7.28 -0.62
N VAL A 98 5.80 6.72 0.48
CA VAL A 98 7.12 7.03 1.07
C VAL A 98 7.72 5.78 1.68
N ARG A 99 9.04 5.59 1.55
CA ARG A 99 9.70 4.43 2.13
C ARG A 99 9.97 4.65 3.62
N ARG A 100 9.56 3.70 4.46
CA ARG A 100 9.82 3.70 5.90
C ARG A 100 11.31 3.48 6.17
N ALA A 101 11.86 4.12 7.18
CA ALA A 101 13.17 3.81 7.74
C ALA A 101 12.96 3.09 9.08
N LEU A 102 13.56 1.92 9.25
CA LEU A 102 13.46 1.11 10.44
C LEU A 102 14.76 1.20 11.24
N ARG A 103 14.62 1.29 12.56
CA ARG A 103 15.73 1.12 13.49
C ARG A 103 15.61 -0.25 14.14
N ILE A 104 16.54 -1.12 13.84
CA ILE A 104 16.54 -2.51 14.32
C ILE A 104 17.71 -2.76 15.26
N ASN A 105 17.56 -3.71 16.15
CA ASN A 105 18.64 -4.20 16.97
C ASN A 105 19.34 -5.35 16.23
N ASP A 106 20.58 -5.13 15.82
CA ASP A 106 21.43 -6.05 15.07
C ASP A 106 22.49 -6.71 15.98
N SER A 107 22.23 -6.78 17.29
CA SER A 107 23.11 -7.46 18.22
C SER A 107 22.93 -8.97 18.16
N LEU A 108 24.07 -9.68 18.23
CA LEU A 108 24.05 -11.14 18.40
C LEU A 108 23.61 -11.50 19.84
N PRO A 109 23.11 -12.73 20.07
CA PRO A 109 22.75 -13.20 21.41
C PRO A 109 23.92 -13.15 22.41
N THR A 110 25.16 -13.12 21.92
CA THR A 110 26.38 -13.04 22.74
C THR A 110 26.83 -11.61 23.04
N ASP A 111 26.23 -10.62 22.42
CA ASP A 111 26.60 -9.21 22.61
C ASP A 111 26.07 -8.70 23.94
N ALA A 112 26.93 -8.06 24.71
CA ALA A 112 26.56 -7.48 26.01
C ALA A 112 25.71 -6.19 25.88
N VAL A 113 25.75 -5.53 24.73
CA VAL A 113 25.11 -4.24 24.49
C VAL A 113 24.31 -4.26 23.18
N PRO A 114 23.08 -3.73 23.18
CA PRO A 114 22.27 -3.64 21.96
C PRO A 114 22.96 -2.83 20.87
N ARG A 115 23.02 -3.36 19.65
CA ARG A 115 23.54 -2.67 18.46
C ARG A 115 22.39 -2.19 17.61
N TRP A 116 22.11 -0.89 17.65
CA TRP A 116 21.04 -0.29 16.86
C TRP A 116 21.53 0.21 15.51
N VAL A 117 20.94 -0.31 14.45
CA VAL A 117 21.24 0.09 13.06
C VAL A 117 19.97 0.55 12.34
N TRP A 118 20.14 1.38 11.32
CA TRP A 118 19.04 1.81 10.48
C TRP A 118 19.02 1.02 9.18
N GLN A 119 17.82 0.75 8.67
CA GLN A 119 17.62 0.07 7.39
C GLN A 119 16.41 0.64 6.66
N PRO A 120 16.41 0.63 5.29
CA PRO A 120 15.19 0.86 4.53
C PRO A 120 14.16 -0.21 4.87
N GLY A 121 12.93 0.23 5.12
CA GLY A 121 11.81 -0.64 5.45
C GLY A 121 10.81 -0.78 4.30
N PRO A 122 9.57 -1.22 4.60
CA PRO A 122 8.48 -1.29 3.65
C PRO A 122 8.02 0.11 3.23
N TRP A 123 7.27 0.16 2.14
CA TRP A 123 6.63 1.38 1.69
C TRP A 123 5.35 1.68 2.48
N LEU A 124 5.09 2.95 2.68
CA LEU A 124 3.91 3.48 3.35
C LEU A 124 3.10 4.32 2.36
N SER A 125 1.78 4.24 2.47
CA SER A 125 0.84 5.18 1.86
C SER A 125 0.42 6.20 2.90
N VAL A 126 0.43 7.47 2.54
CA VAL A 126 0.07 8.58 3.43
C VAL A 126 -0.99 9.42 2.76
N ASP A 127 -2.12 9.59 3.45
CA ASP A 127 -3.21 10.48 3.04
C ASP A 127 -2.98 11.87 3.65
N ARG A 128 -2.82 12.88 2.80
CA ARG A 128 -2.55 14.27 3.23
C ARG A 128 -3.70 14.94 3.96
N VAL A 129 -4.94 14.48 3.73
CA VAL A 129 -6.13 15.07 4.31
C VAL A 129 -6.44 14.48 5.68
N THR A 130 -6.42 13.15 5.77
CA THR A 130 -6.76 12.44 7.01
C THR A 130 -5.56 12.17 7.90
N GLY A 131 -4.33 12.38 7.39
CA GLY A 131 -3.11 12.02 8.11
C GLY A 131 -2.95 10.51 8.33
N HIS A 132 -3.76 9.69 7.63
CA HIS A 132 -3.72 8.24 7.78
C HIS A 132 -2.48 7.67 7.11
N ILE A 133 -1.76 6.80 7.83
CA ILE A 133 -0.55 6.14 7.36
C ILE A 133 -0.79 4.63 7.37
N THR A 134 -0.63 3.98 6.23
CA THR A 134 -0.77 2.53 6.08
C THR A 134 0.43 1.91 5.41
N ALA A 135 0.81 0.70 5.80
CA ALA A 135 1.80 -0.06 5.07
C ALA A 135 1.23 -0.47 3.70
N LEU A 136 2.01 -0.24 2.64
CA LEU A 136 1.67 -0.71 1.31
C LEU A 136 1.98 -2.20 1.21
N HIS A 137 0.99 -2.96 0.73
CA HIS A 137 1.20 -4.36 0.40
C HIS A 137 1.78 -4.47 -1.02
N LEU A 138 3.07 -4.73 -1.10
CA LEU A 138 3.77 -5.02 -2.35
C LEU A 138 4.09 -6.52 -2.37
N PRO A 139 3.54 -7.29 -3.35
CA PRO A 139 3.77 -8.73 -3.42
C PRO A 139 5.25 -9.10 -3.53
N ASP A 140 5.70 -10.12 -2.79
CA ASP A 140 7.09 -10.62 -2.79
C ASP A 140 8.17 -9.52 -2.64
N PHE A 141 7.82 -8.38 -2.03
CA PHE A 141 8.73 -7.27 -1.78
C PHE A 141 9.66 -7.58 -0.61
N ASP A 142 10.95 -7.48 -0.87
CA ASP A 142 12.00 -7.53 0.16
C ASP A 142 12.67 -6.17 0.28
N ALA A 143 12.59 -5.57 1.47
CA ALA A 143 13.11 -4.22 1.69
C ALA A 143 14.64 -4.09 1.53
N ALA A 144 15.38 -5.20 1.68
CA ALA A 144 16.83 -5.22 1.52
C ALA A 144 17.27 -5.32 0.05
N VAL A 145 16.45 -5.91 -0.80
CA VAL A 145 16.83 -6.28 -2.18
C VAL A 145 16.02 -5.54 -3.23
N SER A 146 14.72 -5.31 -2.94
CA SER A 146 13.81 -4.72 -3.92
C SER A 146 13.96 -3.21 -3.99
N ASP A 147 14.30 -2.69 -5.17
CA ASP A 147 14.27 -1.26 -5.48
C ASP A 147 13.03 -0.96 -6.32
N VAL A 148 12.17 -0.07 -5.80
CA VAL A 148 10.88 0.23 -6.41
C VAL A 148 10.97 1.48 -7.25
N VAL A 149 10.59 1.37 -8.52
CA VAL A 149 10.41 2.53 -9.40
C VAL A 149 8.92 2.71 -9.67
N TRP A 150 8.44 3.89 -9.32
CA TRP A 150 7.04 4.25 -9.39
C TRP A 150 6.66 4.92 -10.72
N PHE A 151 5.46 4.62 -11.19
CA PHE A 151 4.80 5.37 -12.25
C PHE A 151 3.29 5.44 -11.95
N ARG A 152 2.75 6.64 -11.72
CA ARG A 152 1.36 6.84 -11.27
C ARG A 152 1.11 6.03 -9.99
N ASP A 153 0.13 5.13 -10.01
CA ASP A 153 -0.23 4.21 -8.93
C ASP A 153 0.38 2.81 -9.09
N TYR A 154 1.37 2.66 -9.99
CA TYR A 154 2.07 1.40 -10.21
C TYR A 154 3.48 1.42 -9.64
N ALA A 155 3.85 0.30 -9.02
CA ALA A 155 5.17 0.00 -8.50
C ALA A 155 5.81 -1.12 -9.33
N ALA A 156 6.98 -0.89 -9.90
CA ALA A 156 7.76 -1.91 -10.61
C ALA A 156 9.05 -2.21 -9.86
N TYR A 157 9.33 -3.47 -9.63
CA TYR A 157 10.50 -3.94 -8.88
C TYR A 157 10.80 -5.42 -9.14
N CYS A 158 11.97 -5.86 -8.72
CA CYS A 158 12.27 -7.28 -8.58
C CYS A 158 11.90 -7.75 -7.19
N GLY A 159 11.02 -8.74 -7.09
CA GLY A 159 10.59 -9.34 -5.85
C GLY A 159 11.18 -10.73 -5.66
N ILE A 160 11.23 -11.16 -4.40
CA ILE A 160 11.76 -12.47 -4.01
C ILE A 160 10.63 -13.30 -3.43
N SER A 161 10.34 -14.44 -4.04
CA SER A 161 9.40 -15.38 -3.46
C SER A 161 10.05 -16.19 -2.36
N THR A 162 9.43 -16.16 -1.19
CA THR A 162 9.84 -16.96 -0.03
C THR A 162 9.27 -18.39 -0.06
N THR A 163 8.60 -18.79 -1.15
CA THR A 163 8.08 -20.16 -1.29
C THR A 163 9.20 -21.18 -1.40
N ALA A 164 8.92 -22.45 -1.11
CA ALA A 164 9.92 -23.53 -1.09
C ALA A 164 10.69 -23.71 -2.42
N LYS A 165 10.16 -23.21 -3.53
CA LYS A 165 10.85 -23.25 -4.83
C LYS A 165 11.81 -22.08 -5.04
N GLY A 166 11.70 -21.03 -4.21
CA GLY A 166 12.45 -19.79 -4.38
C GLY A 166 12.32 -19.19 -5.78
N GLY A 167 12.57 -17.91 -5.92
CA GLY A 167 12.56 -17.29 -7.26
C GLY A 167 12.71 -15.80 -7.19
N LEU A 168 13.33 -15.26 -8.21
CA LEU A 168 13.38 -13.84 -8.50
C LEU A 168 12.30 -13.53 -9.53
N PHE A 169 11.46 -12.54 -9.22
CA PHE A 169 10.31 -12.19 -10.05
C PHE A 169 10.38 -10.74 -10.52
N ALA A 170 10.05 -10.50 -11.78
CA ALA A 170 9.64 -9.19 -12.25
C ALA A 170 8.22 -8.92 -11.78
N ILE A 171 8.01 -7.85 -11.03
CA ILE A 171 6.72 -7.53 -10.44
C ILE A 171 6.31 -6.12 -10.84
N VAL A 172 5.05 -5.98 -11.24
CA VAL A 172 4.33 -4.72 -11.35
C VAL A 172 3.09 -4.83 -10.48
N ALA A 173 3.05 -4.05 -9.42
CA ALA A 173 1.92 -3.98 -8.50
C ALA A 173 1.19 -2.65 -8.67
N GLN A 174 -0.13 -2.67 -8.65
CA GLN A 174 -0.96 -1.47 -8.59
C GLN A 174 -1.35 -1.21 -7.14
N LEU A 175 -1.29 0.04 -6.70
CA LEU A 175 -1.70 0.43 -5.36
C LEU A 175 -3.18 0.08 -5.12
N GLY A 176 -3.44 -0.51 -3.95
CA GLY A 176 -4.79 -0.97 -3.59
C GLY A 176 -5.20 -2.31 -4.21
N ALA A 177 -4.48 -2.83 -5.19
CA ALA A 177 -4.74 -4.15 -5.74
C ALA A 177 -4.16 -5.25 -4.84
N ARG A 178 -4.89 -6.37 -4.73
CA ARG A 178 -4.43 -7.53 -3.94
C ARG A 178 -3.41 -8.40 -4.66
N ARG A 179 -3.34 -8.30 -5.99
CA ARG A 179 -2.47 -9.11 -6.85
C ARG A 179 -1.63 -8.22 -7.73
N ALA A 180 -0.44 -8.68 -8.04
CA ALA A 180 0.39 -8.03 -9.04
C ALA A 180 -0.28 -8.04 -10.42
N VAL A 181 -0.13 -6.96 -11.18
CA VAL A 181 -0.55 -6.86 -12.58
C VAL A 181 0.38 -7.70 -13.47
N VAL A 182 1.67 -7.67 -13.14
CA VAL A 182 2.69 -8.52 -13.75
C VAL A 182 3.43 -9.24 -12.63
N GLN A 183 3.56 -10.57 -12.74
CA GLN A 183 4.38 -11.38 -11.86
C GLN A 183 4.98 -12.51 -12.71
N LYS A 184 6.24 -12.38 -13.08
CA LYS A 184 6.95 -13.34 -13.93
C LYS A 184 8.28 -13.71 -13.31
N GLN A 185 8.53 -14.99 -13.20
CA GLN A 185 9.84 -15.48 -12.75
C GLN A 185 10.90 -15.15 -13.81
N ILE A 186 11.96 -14.47 -13.38
CA ILE A 186 13.08 -14.04 -14.23
C ILE A 186 14.41 -14.69 -13.80
N GLY A 187 14.44 -15.34 -12.65
CA GLY A 187 15.62 -16.00 -12.15
C GLY A 187 15.35 -16.93 -10.99
N LYS A 188 16.40 -17.55 -10.47
CA LYS A 188 16.40 -18.36 -9.25
C LYS A 188 16.88 -17.52 -8.07
N TRP A 189 16.34 -17.80 -6.88
CA TRP A 189 16.80 -17.22 -5.62
C TRP A 189 16.87 -18.31 -4.54
N PRO A 190 17.85 -18.36 -3.65
CA PRO A 190 19.01 -17.47 -3.59
C PRO A 190 20.04 -17.80 -4.67
N GLN A 191 20.66 -16.76 -5.23
CA GLN A 191 21.89 -16.93 -6.00
C GLN A 191 23.01 -16.70 -5.01
N THR A 192 23.66 -17.80 -4.62
CA THR A 192 24.89 -17.86 -3.84
C THR A 192 25.45 -16.53 -3.30
N ASP A 193 25.46 -16.42 -1.98
CA ASP A 193 26.38 -15.66 -1.14
C ASP A 193 26.39 -14.12 -1.15
N HIS A 194 25.66 -13.42 -2.02
CA HIS A 194 25.64 -11.96 -2.01
C HIS A 194 24.23 -11.40 -2.14
N PHE A 195 23.83 -10.56 -1.18
CA PHE A 195 22.60 -9.75 -1.22
C PHE A 195 22.74 -8.51 -2.14
N ILE A 196 23.36 -8.66 -3.28
CA ILE A 196 23.48 -7.58 -4.26
C ILE A 196 22.12 -7.43 -4.95
N PRO A 197 21.64 -6.20 -5.19
CA PRO A 197 20.47 -5.99 -6.03
C PRO A 197 20.68 -6.68 -7.36
N VAL A 198 19.92 -7.75 -7.61
CA VAL A 198 20.08 -8.57 -8.82
C VAL A 198 19.40 -7.92 -10.01
N CYS A 199 18.71 -6.81 -9.80
CA CYS A 199 18.03 -6.07 -10.84
C CYS A 199 18.47 -4.62 -10.86
N GLN A 200 18.56 -4.09 -12.07
CA GLN A 200 18.67 -2.65 -12.25
C GLN A 200 17.30 -2.00 -11.99
N PRO A 201 17.26 -0.71 -11.62
CA PRO A 201 16.01 0.02 -11.47
C PRO A 201 15.12 -0.10 -12.72
N ALA A 202 13.83 -0.35 -12.52
CA ALA A 202 12.89 -0.52 -13.61
C ALA A 202 12.78 0.75 -14.46
N GLN A 203 12.58 0.60 -15.76
CA GLN A 203 12.42 1.71 -16.69
C GLN A 203 11.00 1.75 -17.24
N TRP A 204 10.30 2.86 -17.04
CA TRP A 204 8.96 3.06 -17.51
C TRP A 204 8.90 3.79 -18.86
N GLN A 205 8.03 3.30 -19.75
CA GLN A 205 7.59 3.98 -20.96
C GLN A 205 6.13 4.38 -20.79
N ARG A 206 5.80 5.62 -21.16
CA ARG A 206 4.47 6.18 -20.92
C ARG A 206 3.43 5.73 -21.96
N LEU A 207 3.78 5.73 -23.23
CA LEU A 207 2.87 5.42 -24.34
C LEU A 207 3.56 4.49 -25.37
N PRO A 208 3.08 3.26 -25.57
CA PRO A 208 2.15 2.54 -24.70
C PRO A 208 2.75 2.34 -23.32
N MET A 209 1.90 2.12 -22.29
CA MET A 209 2.41 1.93 -20.95
C MET A 209 3.15 0.60 -20.83
N ARG A 210 4.46 0.69 -20.67
CA ARG A 210 5.39 -0.44 -20.58
C ARG A 210 6.38 -0.25 -19.46
N VAL A 211 6.87 -1.37 -18.95
CA VAL A 211 7.97 -1.39 -18.01
C VAL A 211 9.02 -2.39 -18.44
N THR A 212 10.27 -1.97 -18.40
CA THR A 212 11.43 -2.82 -18.65
C THR A 212 12.13 -3.11 -17.34
N LEU A 213 12.30 -4.38 -17.01
CA LEU A 213 13.12 -4.86 -15.90
C LEU A 213 14.32 -5.59 -16.46
N LYS A 214 15.49 -5.28 -15.89
CA LYS A 214 16.76 -5.83 -16.33
C LYS A 214 17.49 -6.47 -15.17
N LEU A 215 17.91 -7.74 -15.36
CA LEU A 215 18.80 -8.40 -14.43
C LEU A 215 20.20 -7.76 -14.49
N THR A 216 20.87 -7.66 -13.36
CA THR A 216 22.28 -7.24 -13.32
C THR A 216 23.12 -8.31 -14.02
N GLY A 217 23.80 -7.92 -15.12
CA GLY A 217 24.56 -8.87 -15.94
C GLY A 217 23.73 -9.81 -16.84
N GLY A 218 22.41 -9.60 -16.92
CA GLY A 218 21.50 -10.43 -17.70
C GLY A 218 20.65 -9.66 -18.73
N ASP A 219 19.66 -10.37 -19.28
CA ASP A 219 18.75 -9.84 -20.29
C ASP A 219 17.72 -8.89 -19.68
N SER A 220 17.25 -7.97 -20.52
CA SER A 220 16.12 -7.10 -20.19
C SER A 220 14.81 -7.69 -20.71
N THR A 221 13.75 -7.57 -19.95
CA THR A 221 12.42 -7.99 -20.38
C THR A 221 11.44 -6.83 -20.22
N THR A 222 10.67 -6.56 -21.29
CA THR A 222 9.66 -5.51 -21.32
C THR A 222 8.27 -6.10 -21.23
N TYR A 223 7.43 -5.52 -20.38
CA TYR A 223 6.05 -5.94 -20.16
C TYR A 223 5.10 -4.80 -20.51
N ASP A 224 4.04 -5.12 -21.24
CA ASP A 224 2.90 -4.21 -21.41
C ASP A 224 2.10 -4.20 -20.11
N VAL A 225 1.82 -3.01 -19.60
CA VAL A 225 1.03 -2.84 -18.37
C VAL A 225 -0.37 -2.42 -18.76
N VAL A 226 -1.29 -3.39 -18.71
CA VAL A 226 -2.71 -3.17 -18.99
C VAL A 226 -3.44 -3.12 -17.65
N GLY A 227 -3.95 -1.97 -17.29
CA GLY A 227 -4.64 -1.76 -16.02
C GLY A 227 -5.86 -0.88 -16.16
N ALA A 228 -6.60 -0.71 -15.06
CA ALA A 228 -7.83 0.08 -15.02
C ALA A 228 -7.65 1.57 -15.38
N ALA A 229 -6.42 2.08 -15.40
CA ALA A 229 -6.12 3.46 -15.80
C ALA A 229 -6.41 3.76 -17.30
N SER A 230 -6.53 2.74 -18.14
CA SER A 230 -6.91 2.91 -19.55
C SER A 230 -8.40 3.25 -19.73
N ILE A 231 -9.24 3.01 -18.72
CA ILE A 231 -10.68 3.27 -18.76
C ILE A 231 -11.01 4.74 -18.46
N VAL A 232 -10.14 5.44 -17.74
CA VAL A 232 -10.36 6.85 -17.35
C VAL A 232 -9.96 7.82 -18.46
N GLU A 233 -9.05 7.44 -19.35
CA GLU A 233 -8.62 8.28 -20.48
C GLU A 233 -9.61 8.28 -21.67
N GLU A 234 -10.51 7.29 -21.76
CA GLU A 234 -11.48 7.18 -22.86
C GLU A 234 -12.72 8.06 -22.70
N ASN A 235 -12.98 8.59 -21.50
CA ASN A 235 -14.17 9.41 -21.23
C ASN A 235 -13.98 10.92 -21.40
N ASP A 236 -12.74 11.42 -21.55
CA ASP A 236 -12.51 12.87 -21.70
C ASP A 236 -12.59 13.36 -23.17
N ASN A 237 -12.74 12.46 -24.15
CA ASN A 237 -12.80 12.84 -25.56
C ASN A 237 -14.21 12.80 -26.18
N SER A 238 -15.28 12.68 -25.40
CA SER A 238 -16.65 12.58 -25.91
C SER A 238 -17.51 13.84 -25.74
N GLU A 239 -16.95 14.97 -25.32
CA GLU A 239 -17.68 16.25 -25.21
C GLU A 239 -17.17 17.38 -26.13
N GLU A 240 -16.65 17.07 -27.31
CA GLU A 240 -16.51 18.07 -28.37
C GLU A 240 -17.07 17.54 -29.69
N ASN A 241 -18.42 17.66 -29.79
CA ASN A 241 -19.14 17.79 -31.06
C ASN A 241 -20.51 18.44 -30.85
#